data_6b763a041b784534f2c7fec26b16dc80
#
_entry.id   6b763a041b784534f2c7fec26b16dc80
#
_cell.length_a   1.000
_cell.length_b   1.000
_cell.length_c   1.000
_cell.angle_alpha   90.00
_cell.angle_beta   90.00
_cell.angle_gamma   90.00
#
_symmetry.space_group_name_H-M   'P 1'
#
loop_
_entity.id
_entity.type
_entity.pdbx_description
1 polymer ?
#
loop_
_entity_poly.entity_id
_entity_poly.type
_entity_poly.pdbx_seq_one_letter_code
_entity_poly.pdbx_strand_id
1 'polypeptide(L)'
;SSTSRGLGDVYKRQDMDRGILTEQEAQELVDHFIMKLRLVKFARTPEYNSLFSGDPTWVTESIGGVSIDGVPMVTKTSFRYLHTLENLGPAPEPNMTVLWSTKLPLNFKKFCAKTSIKTSAIQYENDDLMRVTHGDDYAIACCVSSMRIGKEMQFFGARANLAKCLLYAINGGVDERLKIQVGPKYRPVTGDYLDYDDVMAKYDDMMEWLAGLYVNTLNVIHYMHDKYSYERVQMALHDRDVKRYFATGIAGLSVVADSLSAIKYAKVKCIRDEDGIVTDYEVEGDFPKYGNNDERVDKIAVDLVRTFMDKIRKHHTYRDGVPTMSI
;
A
#
# COMPACT_ATOMS: atom_id res chain seq x y z
N SER A 1 -16.07 -11.30 -13.01
CA SER A 1 -16.17 -10.34 -11.95
C SER A 1 -17.44 -9.48 -11.97
N SER A 2 -17.60 -8.43 -12.80
CA SER A 2 -18.84 -7.61 -12.81
C SER A 2 -20.07 -8.39 -13.27
N THR A 3 -19.94 -9.26 -14.25
CA THR A 3 -20.97 -10.17 -14.73
C THR A 3 -21.39 -11.18 -13.65
N SER A 4 -20.45 -11.71 -12.90
CA SER A 4 -20.72 -12.66 -11.80
C SER A 4 -21.51 -12.00 -10.66
N ARG A 5 -21.21 -10.75 -10.31
CA ARG A 5 -21.98 -10.01 -9.30
C ARG A 5 -23.41 -9.70 -9.79
N GLY A 6 -23.55 -9.30 -11.06
CA GLY A 6 -24.87 -9.07 -11.67
C GLY A 6 -25.74 -10.31 -11.65
N LEU A 7 -25.20 -11.48 -11.97
CA LEU A 7 -25.92 -12.75 -11.91
C LEU A 7 -26.34 -13.10 -10.49
N GLY A 8 -25.48 -12.95 -9.49
CA GLY A 8 -25.81 -13.19 -8.09
C GLY A 8 -26.97 -12.32 -7.59
N ASP A 9 -27.04 -11.06 -8.01
CA ASP A 9 -28.16 -10.17 -7.69
C ASP A 9 -29.46 -10.57 -8.39
N VAL A 10 -29.36 -11.01 -9.64
CA VAL A 10 -30.55 -11.51 -10.40
C VAL A 10 -31.13 -12.73 -9.72
N TYR A 11 -30.32 -13.72 -9.36
CA TYR A 11 -30.81 -14.92 -8.67
C TYR A 11 -31.39 -14.61 -7.30
N LYS A 12 -30.75 -13.78 -6.49
CA LYS A 12 -31.31 -13.37 -5.20
C LYS A 12 -32.66 -12.66 -5.35
N ARG A 13 -32.81 -11.79 -6.35
CA ARG A 13 -34.06 -11.12 -6.63
C ARG A 13 -35.15 -12.13 -7.02
N GLN A 14 -34.81 -13.07 -7.90
CA GLN A 14 -35.78 -14.13 -8.30
C GLN A 14 -36.20 -14.96 -7.09
N ASP A 15 -35.31 -15.32 -6.21
CA ASP A 15 -35.64 -16.10 -5.02
C ASP A 15 -36.48 -15.29 -4.02
N MET A 16 -36.21 -14.00 -3.89
CA MET A 16 -37.05 -13.10 -3.08
C MET A 16 -38.43 -12.91 -3.70
N ASP A 17 -38.55 -12.71 -5.02
CA ASP A 17 -39.81 -12.55 -5.74
C ASP A 17 -40.65 -13.84 -5.65
N ARG A 18 -40.04 -15.01 -5.54
CA ARG A 18 -40.66 -16.32 -5.32
C ARG A 18 -40.96 -16.61 -3.85
N GLY A 19 -40.57 -15.77 -2.93
CA GLY A 19 -40.73 -16.00 -1.49
C GLY A 19 -39.82 -17.08 -0.92
N ILE A 20 -38.76 -17.47 -1.65
CA ILE A 20 -37.73 -18.44 -1.19
C ILE A 20 -36.76 -17.81 -0.20
N LEU A 21 -36.47 -16.53 -0.38
CA LEU A 21 -35.62 -15.73 0.49
C LEU A 21 -36.32 -14.46 0.96
N THR A 22 -36.22 -14.17 2.23
CA THR A 22 -36.55 -12.87 2.81
C THR A 22 -35.34 -11.92 2.69
N GLU A 23 -35.54 -10.62 2.89
CA GLU A 23 -34.43 -9.63 2.94
C GLU A 23 -33.45 -9.94 4.07
N GLN A 24 -33.95 -10.40 5.21
CA GLN A 24 -33.12 -10.79 6.34
C GLN A 24 -32.23 -11.98 6.00
N GLU A 25 -32.77 -13.04 5.42
CA GLU A 25 -32.00 -14.22 5.01
C GLU A 25 -30.99 -13.88 3.92
N ALA A 26 -31.31 -13.00 2.99
CA ALA A 26 -30.38 -12.51 1.99
C ALA A 26 -29.22 -11.73 2.62
N GLN A 27 -29.45 -10.96 3.68
CA GLN A 27 -28.40 -10.30 4.46
C GLN A 27 -27.56 -11.32 5.24
N GLU A 28 -28.18 -12.28 5.91
CA GLU A 28 -27.49 -13.33 6.65
C GLU A 28 -26.54 -14.14 5.77
N LEU A 29 -26.91 -14.45 4.53
CA LEU A 29 -26.04 -15.12 3.58
C LEU A 29 -24.79 -14.29 3.24
N VAL A 30 -24.92 -12.97 3.12
CA VAL A 30 -23.78 -12.08 2.91
C VAL A 30 -22.92 -12.00 4.18
N ASP A 31 -23.53 -11.90 5.34
CA ASP A 31 -22.83 -11.89 6.63
C ASP A 31 -22.04 -13.19 6.82
N HIS A 32 -22.63 -14.35 6.52
CA HIS A 32 -21.93 -15.63 6.56
C HIS A 32 -20.74 -15.70 5.61
N PHE A 33 -20.86 -15.13 4.41
CA PHE A 33 -19.73 -15.05 3.48
C PHE A 33 -18.58 -14.21 4.07
N ILE A 34 -18.88 -13.04 4.61
CA ILE A 34 -17.88 -12.18 5.26
C ILE A 34 -17.26 -12.87 6.48
N MET A 35 -18.06 -13.56 7.30
CA MET A 35 -17.54 -14.36 8.41
C MET A 35 -16.54 -15.43 7.95
N LYS A 36 -16.83 -16.12 6.85
CA LYS A 36 -15.90 -17.11 6.26
C LYS A 36 -14.59 -16.48 5.82
N LEU A 37 -14.64 -15.29 5.20
CA LEU A 37 -13.42 -14.56 4.84
C LEU A 37 -12.58 -14.20 6.08
N ARG A 38 -13.21 -13.86 7.20
CA ARG A 38 -12.54 -13.59 8.48
C ARG A 38 -11.95 -14.84 9.14
N LEU A 39 -12.50 -16.01 8.86
CA LEU A 39 -12.03 -17.29 9.40
C LEU A 39 -10.88 -17.90 8.62
N VAL A 40 -10.71 -17.56 7.36
CA VAL A 40 -9.60 -18.05 6.54
C VAL A 40 -8.28 -17.46 7.05
N LYS A 41 -7.33 -18.33 7.38
CA LYS A 41 -6.03 -17.95 7.94
C LYS A 41 -4.89 -18.62 7.20
N PHE A 42 -3.74 -17.95 7.12
CA PHE A 42 -2.49 -18.58 6.76
C PHE A 42 -1.77 -19.08 8.00
N ALA A 43 -1.15 -20.25 7.92
CA ALA A 43 -0.22 -20.71 8.93
C ALA A 43 1.08 -19.89 8.83
N ARG A 44 1.38 -19.10 9.85
CA ARG A 44 2.55 -18.22 9.91
C ARG A 44 3.35 -18.48 11.17
N THR A 45 4.61 -18.04 11.18
CA THR A 45 5.43 -18.17 12.39
C THR A 45 4.90 -17.27 13.52
N PRO A 46 5.17 -17.64 14.80
CA PRO A 46 4.75 -16.82 15.94
C PRO A 46 5.27 -15.37 15.85
N GLU A 47 6.49 -15.16 15.36
CA GLU A 47 7.10 -13.85 15.21
C GLU A 47 6.32 -12.99 14.22
N TYR A 48 5.88 -13.57 13.10
CA TYR A 48 5.05 -12.86 12.12
C TYR A 48 3.69 -12.51 12.72
N ASN A 49 3.06 -13.43 13.42
CA ASN A 49 1.77 -13.20 14.08
C ASN A 49 1.86 -12.11 15.13
N SER A 50 2.94 -12.06 15.89
CA SER A 50 3.20 -11.01 16.87
C SER A 50 3.29 -9.63 16.22
N LEU A 51 3.93 -9.54 15.05
CA LEU A 51 4.10 -8.28 14.33
C LEU A 51 2.77 -7.75 13.75
N PHE A 52 1.91 -8.64 13.26
CA PHE A 52 0.66 -8.27 12.57
C PHE A 52 -0.62 -8.56 13.38
N SER A 53 -0.51 -8.89 14.64
CA SER A 53 -1.64 -9.20 15.53
C SER A 53 -2.55 -10.32 14.98
N GLY A 54 -1.98 -11.32 14.34
CA GLY A 54 -2.70 -12.47 13.78
C GLY A 54 -2.24 -12.87 12.38
N ASP A 55 -3.08 -13.64 11.69
CA ASP A 55 -2.83 -14.23 10.38
C ASP A 55 -3.72 -13.66 9.28
N PRO A 56 -3.74 -12.35 9.02
CA PRO A 56 -4.62 -11.80 7.98
C PRO A 56 -4.26 -12.37 6.62
N THR A 57 -5.28 -12.70 5.83
CA THR A 57 -5.13 -13.15 4.43
C THR A 57 -5.10 -11.99 3.45
N TRP A 58 -5.40 -10.77 3.92
CA TRP A 58 -5.45 -9.54 3.15
C TRP A 58 -6.47 -9.58 2.01
N VAL A 59 -7.57 -10.31 2.20
CA VAL A 59 -8.68 -10.37 1.26
C VAL A 59 -9.32 -9.00 1.13
N THR A 60 -9.64 -8.60 -0.10
CA THR A 60 -10.35 -7.36 -0.40
C THR A 60 -11.66 -7.66 -1.10
N GLU A 61 -12.72 -7.03 -0.65
CA GLU A 61 -14.01 -6.97 -1.33
C GLU A 61 -14.20 -5.58 -1.93
N SER A 62 -14.24 -5.50 -3.27
CA SER A 62 -14.42 -4.23 -3.98
C SER A 62 -15.84 -4.11 -4.49
N ILE A 63 -16.52 -3.02 -4.15
CA ILE A 63 -17.93 -2.75 -4.52
C ILE A 63 -18.06 -1.35 -5.13
N GLY A 64 -19.17 -1.11 -5.82
CA GLY A 64 -19.43 0.15 -6.50
C GLY A 64 -18.73 0.24 -7.84
N GLY A 65 -18.27 1.43 -8.19
CA GLY A 65 -17.66 1.70 -9.51
C GLY A 65 -18.72 1.91 -10.60
N VAL A 66 -18.22 2.12 -11.81
CA VAL A 66 -19.04 2.43 -13.00
C VAL A 66 -18.63 1.48 -14.12
N SER A 67 -19.58 0.99 -14.92
CA SER A 67 -19.30 0.16 -16.11
C SER A 67 -18.70 0.99 -17.26
N ILE A 68 -18.23 0.31 -18.30
CA ILE A 68 -17.72 0.94 -19.52
C ILE A 68 -18.75 1.88 -20.16
N ASP A 69 -20.03 1.54 -20.03
CA ASP A 69 -21.14 2.34 -20.54
C ASP A 69 -21.52 3.51 -19.63
N GLY A 70 -20.76 3.72 -18.55
CA GLY A 70 -21.01 4.79 -17.58
C GLY A 70 -22.16 4.52 -16.59
N VAL A 71 -22.62 3.28 -16.50
CA VAL A 71 -23.70 2.88 -15.59
C VAL A 71 -23.13 2.54 -14.22
N PRO A 72 -23.63 3.12 -13.11
CA PRO A 72 -23.22 2.74 -11.77
C PRO A 72 -23.47 1.26 -11.48
N MET A 73 -22.45 0.56 -10.99
CA MET A 73 -22.53 -0.87 -10.65
C MET A 73 -22.93 -1.09 -9.18
N VAL A 74 -23.85 -0.27 -8.69
CA VAL A 74 -24.39 -0.35 -7.34
C VAL A 74 -25.70 -1.14 -7.37
N THR A 75 -25.76 -2.19 -6.58
CA THR A 75 -26.94 -3.03 -6.40
C THR A 75 -27.37 -3.09 -4.94
N LYS A 76 -28.50 -3.71 -4.63
CA LYS A 76 -28.87 -3.98 -3.22
C LYS A 76 -27.79 -4.77 -2.49
N THR A 77 -27.10 -5.66 -3.17
CA THR A 77 -26.00 -6.43 -2.58
C THR A 77 -24.84 -5.53 -2.17
N SER A 78 -24.57 -4.44 -2.88
CA SER A 78 -23.57 -3.46 -2.45
C SER A 78 -23.89 -2.84 -1.09
N PHE A 79 -25.16 -2.55 -0.83
CA PHE A 79 -25.60 -2.09 0.48
C PHE A 79 -25.48 -3.19 1.55
N ARG A 80 -25.82 -4.45 1.21
CA ARG A 80 -25.69 -5.57 2.15
C ARG A 80 -24.26 -5.82 2.55
N TYR A 81 -23.29 -5.72 1.64
CA TYR A 81 -21.87 -5.81 1.97
C TYR A 81 -21.43 -4.73 2.96
N LEU A 82 -21.84 -3.49 2.77
CA LEU A 82 -21.53 -2.41 3.72
C LEU A 82 -22.24 -2.61 5.06
N HIS A 83 -23.48 -3.14 5.04
CA HIS A 83 -24.23 -3.40 6.26
C HIS A 83 -23.60 -4.48 7.14
N THR A 84 -22.80 -5.40 6.57
CA THR A 84 -22.04 -6.37 7.36
C THR A 84 -21.11 -5.71 8.37
N LEU A 85 -20.60 -4.50 8.10
CA LEU A 85 -19.77 -3.74 9.03
C LEU A 85 -20.56 -3.29 10.27
N GLU A 86 -21.87 -3.12 10.16
CA GLU A 86 -22.75 -2.84 11.31
C GLU A 86 -23.14 -4.14 12.04
N ASN A 87 -23.46 -5.21 11.31
CA ASN A 87 -23.90 -6.48 11.90
C ASN A 87 -22.79 -7.24 12.59
N LEU A 88 -21.61 -7.31 11.96
CA LEU A 88 -20.46 -8.10 12.42
C LEU A 88 -19.37 -7.25 13.09
N GLY A 89 -19.53 -5.93 13.07
CA GLY A 89 -18.52 -4.96 13.48
C GLY A 89 -17.37 -4.82 12.47
N PRO A 90 -16.55 -3.77 12.63
CA PRO A 90 -15.37 -3.56 11.80
C PRO A 90 -14.31 -4.64 12.07
N ALA A 91 -13.59 -5.04 11.03
CA ALA A 91 -12.48 -5.97 11.12
C ALA A 91 -11.47 -5.67 10.01
N PRO A 92 -10.18 -6.07 10.17
CA PRO A 92 -9.18 -5.87 9.13
C PRO A 92 -9.49 -6.62 7.84
N GLU A 93 -10.35 -7.64 7.90
CA GLU A 93 -10.71 -8.48 6.76
C GLU A 93 -12.22 -8.72 6.65
N PRO A 94 -12.70 -8.72 5.41
CA PRO A 94 -12.03 -8.24 4.20
C PRO A 94 -11.81 -6.73 4.25
N ASN A 95 -10.76 -6.23 3.59
CA ASN A 95 -10.68 -4.80 3.29
C ASN A 95 -11.91 -4.44 2.44
N MET A 96 -12.81 -3.65 2.97
CA MET A 96 -14.00 -3.22 2.25
C MET A 96 -13.66 -1.97 1.43
N THR A 97 -13.53 -2.11 0.12
CA THR A 97 -13.15 -1.03 -0.78
C THR A 97 -14.33 -0.58 -1.63
N VAL A 98 -14.67 0.69 -1.55
CA VAL A 98 -15.64 1.34 -2.43
C VAL A 98 -14.90 1.98 -3.60
N LEU A 99 -15.16 1.51 -4.81
CA LEU A 99 -14.72 2.13 -6.06
C LEU A 99 -15.57 3.39 -6.27
N TRP A 100 -15.04 4.51 -5.81
CA TRP A 100 -15.75 5.79 -5.78
C TRP A 100 -15.77 6.46 -7.14
N SER A 101 -16.96 6.88 -7.58
CA SER A 101 -17.15 7.69 -8.77
C SER A 101 -18.12 8.84 -8.51
N THR A 102 -17.92 9.95 -9.20
CA THR A 102 -18.86 11.07 -9.23
C THR A 102 -20.24 10.65 -9.70
N LYS A 103 -20.33 9.59 -10.51
CA LYS A 103 -21.57 9.03 -11.08
C LYS A 103 -22.35 8.12 -10.14
N LEU A 104 -21.78 7.71 -9.00
CA LEU A 104 -22.50 6.83 -8.06
C LEU A 104 -23.78 7.48 -7.53
N PRO A 105 -24.86 6.69 -7.29
CA PRO A 105 -26.12 7.20 -6.74
C PRO A 105 -25.91 7.91 -5.39
N LEU A 106 -26.59 9.03 -5.20
CA LEU A 106 -26.46 9.83 -3.99
C LEU A 106 -26.83 9.07 -2.71
N ASN A 107 -27.85 8.23 -2.76
CA ASN A 107 -28.24 7.39 -1.63
C ASN A 107 -27.15 6.41 -1.22
N PHE A 108 -26.43 5.82 -2.19
CA PHE A 108 -25.27 4.96 -1.93
C PHE A 108 -24.11 5.74 -1.31
N LYS A 109 -23.79 6.91 -1.86
CA LYS A 109 -22.78 7.82 -1.31
C LYS A 109 -23.06 8.17 0.15
N LYS A 110 -24.32 8.55 0.47
CA LYS A 110 -24.76 8.84 1.84
C LYS A 110 -24.62 7.63 2.76
N PHE A 111 -24.97 6.44 2.27
CA PHE A 111 -24.85 5.21 3.03
C PHE A 111 -23.38 4.86 3.33
N CYS A 112 -22.50 4.97 2.34
CA CYS A 112 -21.06 4.81 2.53
C CYS A 112 -20.53 5.78 3.60
N ALA A 113 -20.85 7.06 3.49
CA ALA A 113 -20.41 8.08 4.45
C ALA A 113 -20.90 7.79 5.88
N LYS A 114 -22.18 7.41 6.02
CA LYS A 114 -22.76 7.01 7.32
C LYS A 114 -22.03 5.81 7.93
N THR A 115 -21.77 4.78 7.11
CA THR A 115 -21.06 3.58 7.57
C THR A 115 -19.62 3.90 7.92
N SER A 116 -18.92 4.73 7.15
CA SER A 116 -17.55 5.19 7.47
C SER A 116 -17.48 5.93 8.81
N ILE A 117 -18.43 6.84 9.08
CA ILE A 117 -18.50 7.56 10.35
C ILE A 117 -18.66 6.60 11.53
N LYS A 118 -19.47 5.55 11.37
CA LYS A 118 -19.75 4.60 12.43
C LYS A 118 -18.61 3.60 12.67
N THR A 119 -17.91 3.18 11.61
CA THR A 119 -17.06 1.99 11.67
C THR A 119 -15.60 2.26 11.35
N SER A 120 -15.28 3.36 10.64
CA SER A 120 -13.93 3.66 10.11
C SER A 120 -13.32 2.49 9.28
N ALA A 121 -14.15 1.66 8.66
CA ALA A 121 -13.74 0.39 8.06
C ALA A 121 -13.96 0.32 6.54
N ILE A 122 -14.16 1.45 5.88
CA ILE A 122 -14.30 1.52 4.42
C ILE A 122 -13.08 2.26 3.86
N GLN A 123 -12.47 1.64 2.84
CA GLN A 123 -11.48 2.28 1.99
C GLN A 123 -12.16 2.80 0.73
N TYR A 124 -11.70 3.93 0.21
CA TYR A 124 -12.21 4.51 -1.03
C TYR A 124 -11.10 4.61 -2.06
N GLU A 125 -11.39 4.16 -3.29
CA GLU A 125 -10.53 4.31 -4.45
C GLU A 125 -11.22 5.13 -5.53
N ASN A 126 -10.49 6.02 -6.18
CA ASN A 126 -11.05 6.88 -7.23
C ASN A 126 -11.23 6.10 -8.54
N ASP A 127 -12.43 5.56 -8.75
CA ASP A 127 -12.77 4.81 -9.97
C ASP A 127 -12.70 5.66 -11.23
N ASP A 128 -13.02 6.95 -11.15
CA ASP A 128 -12.97 7.85 -12.30
C ASP A 128 -11.53 8.01 -12.84
N LEU A 129 -10.51 7.88 -11.99
CA LEU A 129 -9.09 7.88 -12.37
C LEU A 129 -8.59 6.47 -12.71
N MET A 130 -8.89 5.50 -11.86
CA MET A 130 -8.32 4.15 -11.98
C MET A 130 -8.77 3.43 -13.25
N ARG A 131 -10.03 3.57 -13.63
CA ARG A 131 -10.57 2.93 -14.83
C ARG A 131 -9.95 3.42 -16.14
N VAL A 132 -9.43 4.63 -16.19
CA VAL A 132 -8.71 5.16 -17.36
C VAL A 132 -7.51 4.27 -17.70
N THR A 133 -6.85 3.74 -16.68
CA THR A 133 -5.65 2.88 -16.82
C THR A 133 -5.98 1.40 -16.86
N HIS A 134 -6.93 0.96 -16.02
CA HIS A 134 -7.20 -0.46 -15.78
C HIS A 134 -8.47 -0.99 -16.50
N GLY A 135 -9.30 -0.12 -17.06
CA GLY A 135 -10.59 -0.52 -17.66
C GLY A 135 -11.62 -0.92 -16.60
N ASP A 136 -12.60 -1.73 -17.00
CA ASP A 136 -13.73 -2.10 -16.14
C ASP A 136 -13.48 -3.28 -15.22
N ASP A 137 -12.49 -4.10 -15.54
CA ASP A 137 -12.28 -5.40 -14.91
C ASP A 137 -11.08 -5.38 -13.98
N TYR A 138 -11.08 -4.41 -13.08
CA TYR A 138 -10.05 -4.30 -12.05
C TYR A 138 -10.64 -4.38 -10.64
N ALA A 139 -9.79 -4.69 -9.70
CA ALA A 139 -10.06 -4.60 -8.27
C ALA A 139 -8.83 -4.09 -7.54
N ILE A 140 -9.05 -3.63 -6.32
CA ILE A 140 -7.96 -3.27 -5.43
C ILE A 140 -7.60 -4.49 -4.60
N ALA A 141 -6.34 -4.93 -4.71
CA ALA A 141 -5.83 -5.97 -3.86
C ALA A 141 -5.20 -5.36 -2.61
N CYS A 142 -5.49 -5.95 -1.46
CA CYS A 142 -5.05 -5.47 -0.16
C CYS A 142 -5.53 -4.01 0.06
N CYS A 143 -4.62 -3.06 0.22
CA CYS A 143 -4.97 -1.67 0.54
C CYS A 143 -4.95 -0.74 -0.68
N VAL A 144 -4.04 -0.89 -1.64
CA VAL A 144 -3.84 0.13 -2.70
C VAL A 144 -3.43 -0.43 -4.07
N SER A 145 -3.30 -1.73 -4.22
CA SER A 145 -2.79 -2.34 -5.46
C SER A 145 -3.90 -2.57 -6.46
N SER A 146 -3.99 -1.72 -7.48
CA SER A 146 -4.95 -1.91 -8.56
C SER A 146 -4.44 -2.92 -9.58
N MET A 147 -5.27 -3.92 -9.90
CA MET A 147 -4.94 -4.97 -10.87
C MET A 147 -6.16 -5.41 -11.66
N ARG A 148 -5.97 -5.73 -12.93
CA ARG A 148 -7.01 -6.36 -13.75
C ARG A 148 -7.16 -7.81 -13.34
N ILE A 149 -8.38 -8.20 -13.00
CA ILE A 149 -8.70 -9.50 -12.42
C ILE A 149 -8.39 -10.61 -13.43
N GLY A 150 -7.61 -11.60 -13.00
CA GLY A 150 -7.21 -12.73 -13.81
C GLY A 150 -6.12 -12.45 -14.86
N LYS A 151 -5.75 -11.19 -15.08
CA LYS A 151 -4.79 -10.76 -16.12
C LYS A 151 -3.52 -10.17 -15.57
N GLU A 152 -3.52 -9.74 -14.35
CA GLU A 152 -2.40 -9.12 -13.68
C GLU A 152 -2.19 -9.74 -12.32
N MET A 153 -0.93 -9.82 -11.90
CA MET A 153 -0.55 -10.23 -10.57
C MET A 153 0.56 -9.33 -10.03
N GLN A 154 0.80 -9.37 -8.75
CA GLN A 154 1.76 -8.53 -8.10
C GLN A 154 2.67 -9.34 -7.18
N PHE A 155 3.98 -9.24 -7.40
CA PHE A 155 4.97 -9.64 -6.41
C PHE A 155 5.13 -8.51 -5.38
N PHE A 156 4.92 -8.82 -4.12
CA PHE A 156 5.08 -7.89 -3.01
C PHE A 156 5.84 -8.56 -1.86
N GLY A 157 6.74 -7.85 -1.20
CA GLY A 157 7.52 -8.41 -0.10
C GLY A 157 7.64 -7.47 1.09
N ALA A 158 8.27 -6.33 0.91
CA ALA A 158 8.60 -5.41 1.99
C ALA A 158 8.65 -3.97 1.50
N ARG A 159 8.76 -3.01 2.43
CA ARG A 159 9.02 -1.60 2.13
C ARG A 159 10.45 -1.22 2.50
N ALA A 160 11.07 -0.35 1.69
CA ALA A 160 12.34 0.27 2.00
C ALA A 160 12.13 1.47 2.94
N ASN A 161 12.84 1.50 4.06
CA ASN A 161 12.75 2.60 5.02
C ASN A 161 13.70 3.73 4.62
N LEU A 162 13.17 4.75 3.93
CA LEU A 162 13.97 5.90 3.48
C LEU A 162 14.43 6.80 4.62
N ALA A 163 13.68 6.89 5.73
CA ALA A 163 14.10 7.67 6.88
C ALA A 163 15.34 7.05 7.54
N LYS A 164 15.38 5.73 7.68
CA LYS A 164 16.55 5.03 8.20
C LYS A 164 17.73 5.13 7.23
N CYS A 165 17.47 5.09 5.93
CA CYS A 165 18.48 5.32 4.90
C CYS A 165 19.14 6.71 5.02
N LEU A 166 18.37 7.76 5.33
CA LEU A 166 18.89 9.10 5.58
C LEU A 166 19.81 9.14 6.80
N LEU A 167 19.43 8.48 7.91
CA LEU A 167 20.29 8.37 9.08
C LEU A 167 21.61 7.64 8.79
N TYR A 168 21.54 6.58 7.97
CA TYR A 168 22.74 5.89 7.51
C TYR A 168 23.63 6.78 6.62
N ALA A 169 23.04 7.60 5.76
CA ALA A 169 23.78 8.54 4.93
C ALA A 169 24.53 9.57 5.80
N ILE A 170 23.89 10.10 6.84
CA ILE A 170 24.51 11.04 7.79
C ILE A 170 25.65 10.37 8.57
N ASN A 171 25.47 9.13 9.00
CA ASN A 171 26.42 8.39 9.84
C ASN A 171 27.36 7.45 9.06
N GLY A 172 27.47 7.60 7.74
CA GLY A 172 28.42 6.82 6.93
C GLY A 172 28.13 5.31 6.92
N GLY A 173 26.85 4.91 7.01
CA GLY A 173 26.38 3.53 6.99
C GLY A 173 26.28 2.89 8.37
N VAL A 174 26.54 3.62 9.44
CA VAL A 174 26.41 3.12 10.82
C VAL A 174 25.01 3.35 11.35
N ASP A 175 24.46 2.34 12.01
CA ASP A 175 23.18 2.44 12.74
C ASP A 175 23.37 3.22 14.05
N GLU A 176 22.63 4.30 14.24
CA GLU A 176 22.78 5.20 15.38
C GLU A 176 22.38 4.57 16.73
N ARG A 177 21.58 3.49 16.71
CA ARG A 177 21.11 2.78 17.91
C ARG A 177 21.95 1.55 18.21
N LEU A 178 22.19 0.73 17.18
CA LEU A 178 22.93 -0.52 17.34
C LEU A 178 24.43 -0.35 17.32
N LYS A 179 24.94 0.81 16.86
CA LYS A 179 26.37 1.13 16.73
C LYS A 179 27.14 0.16 15.84
N ILE A 180 26.47 -0.43 14.87
CA ILE A 180 27.08 -1.36 13.90
C ILE A 180 27.03 -0.81 12.50
N GLN A 181 28.00 -1.20 11.67
CA GLN A 181 27.99 -0.90 10.24
C GLN A 181 26.92 -1.75 9.54
N VAL A 182 25.86 -1.12 9.06
CA VAL A 182 24.75 -1.77 8.35
C VAL A 182 24.86 -1.53 6.85
N GLY A 183 25.07 -0.29 6.44
CA GLY A 183 25.25 0.11 5.04
C GLY A 183 26.70 0.07 4.59
N PRO A 184 27.00 0.43 3.34
CA PRO A 184 28.36 0.65 2.88
C PRO A 184 29.08 1.68 3.74
N LYS A 185 30.37 1.49 3.90
CA LYS A 185 31.20 2.42 4.66
C LYS A 185 31.47 3.67 3.83
N TYR A 186 30.58 4.62 3.92
CA TYR A 186 30.75 5.94 3.31
C TYR A 186 31.34 6.96 4.29
N ARG A 187 31.71 8.13 3.77
CA ARG A 187 32.21 9.22 4.62
C ARG A 187 31.00 9.85 5.34
N PRO A 188 30.95 9.87 6.68
CA PRO A 188 29.86 10.50 7.43
C PRO A 188 29.89 12.03 7.29
N VAL A 189 28.80 12.68 7.72
CA VAL A 189 28.80 14.14 7.92
C VAL A 189 29.66 14.50 9.12
N THR A 190 30.59 15.42 8.94
CA THR A 190 31.56 15.82 9.98
C THR A 190 31.30 17.20 10.58
N GLY A 191 30.52 18.06 9.90
CA GLY A 191 30.16 19.39 10.38
C GLY A 191 29.24 19.38 11.61
N ASP A 192 29.25 20.45 12.39
CA ASP A 192 28.33 20.63 13.51
C ASP A 192 26.90 20.87 13.04
N TYR A 193 26.72 21.43 11.86
CA TYR A 193 25.44 21.65 11.20
C TYR A 193 25.36 20.84 9.92
N LEU A 194 24.15 20.37 9.58
CA LEU A 194 23.90 19.69 8.33
C LEU A 194 23.87 20.69 7.16
N ASP A 195 24.66 20.42 6.14
CA ASP A 195 24.62 21.09 4.85
C ASP A 195 23.71 20.30 3.89
N TYR A 196 22.79 20.98 3.22
CA TYR A 196 21.78 20.33 2.37
C TYR A 196 22.41 19.57 1.19
N ASP A 197 23.36 20.18 0.51
CA ASP A 197 23.96 19.58 -0.69
C ASP A 197 24.87 18.39 -0.32
N ASP A 198 25.61 18.50 0.78
CA ASP A 198 26.44 17.41 1.32
C ASP A 198 25.57 16.23 1.77
N VAL A 199 24.48 16.50 2.49
CA VAL A 199 23.54 15.45 2.91
C VAL A 199 22.88 14.79 1.70
N MET A 200 22.43 15.57 0.71
CA MET A 200 21.78 15.03 -0.49
C MET A 200 22.72 14.16 -1.31
N ALA A 201 23.98 14.54 -1.47
CA ALA A 201 24.96 13.72 -2.17
C ALA A 201 25.18 12.36 -1.47
N LYS A 202 25.36 12.36 -0.15
CA LYS A 202 25.51 11.13 0.65
C LYS A 202 24.25 10.27 0.65
N TYR A 203 23.09 10.92 0.68
CA TYR A 203 21.81 10.24 0.67
C TYR A 203 21.53 9.61 -0.70
N ASP A 204 21.91 10.26 -1.80
CA ASP A 204 21.78 9.69 -3.13
C ASP A 204 22.61 8.41 -3.30
N ASP A 205 23.86 8.41 -2.83
CA ASP A 205 24.72 7.22 -2.82
C ASP A 205 24.12 6.09 -1.95
N MET A 206 23.59 6.44 -0.79
CA MET A 206 22.97 5.45 0.11
C MET A 206 21.68 4.88 -0.46
N MET A 207 20.88 5.70 -1.14
CA MET A 207 19.68 5.24 -1.87
C MET A 207 20.03 4.32 -3.04
N GLU A 208 21.13 4.55 -3.76
CA GLU A 208 21.59 3.67 -4.83
C GLU A 208 21.91 2.27 -4.30
N TRP A 209 22.67 2.19 -3.20
CA TRP A 209 22.94 0.94 -2.51
C TRP A 209 21.65 0.26 -2.02
N LEU A 210 20.76 1.02 -1.37
CA LEU A 210 19.51 0.51 -0.82
C LEU A 210 18.62 -0.05 -1.94
N ALA A 211 18.53 0.61 -3.09
CA ALA A 211 17.73 0.15 -4.22
C ALA A 211 18.19 -1.23 -4.72
N GLY A 212 19.52 -1.40 -4.87
CA GLY A 212 20.10 -2.69 -5.27
C GLY A 212 19.85 -3.81 -4.24
N LEU A 213 20.10 -3.51 -2.96
CA LEU A 213 19.83 -4.44 -1.86
C LEU A 213 18.34 -4.83 -1.81
N TYR A 214 17.47 -3.84 -1.91
CA TYR A 214 16.03 -4.02 -1.82
C TYR A 214 15.49 -4.90 -2.95
N VAL A 215 15.84 -4.59 -4.20
CA VAL A 215 15.40 -5.40 -5.35
C VAL A 215 15.94 -6.83 -5.25
N ASN A 216 17.22 -6.99 -4.89
CA ASN A 216 17.80 -8.33 -4.73
C ASN A 216 17.11 -9.12 -3.60
N THR A 217 16.79 -8.49 -2.48
CA THR A 217 16.05 -9.11 -1.38
C THR A 217 14.68 -9.59 -1.83
N LEU A 218 13.93 -8.74 -2.55
CA LEU A 218 12.63 -9.13 -3.09
C LEU A 218 12.75 -10.27 -4.12
N ASN A 219 13.79 -10.24 -4.97
CA ASN A 219 14.04 -11.32 -5.92
C ASN A 219 14.26 -12.67 -5.20
N VAL A 220 15.03 -12.66 -4.11
CA VAL A 220 15.26 -13.88 -3.30
C VAL A 220 13.97 -14.36 -2.64
N ILE A 221 13.18 -13.45 -2.07
CA ILE A 221 11.89 -13.78 -1.45
C ILE A 221 10.97 -14.47 -2.45
N HIS A 222 10.79 -13.87 -3.63
CA HIS A 222 9.88 -14.42 -4.64
C HIS A 222 10.41 -15.70 -5.26
N TYR A 223 11.71 -15.82 -5.50
CA TYR A 223 12.33 -17.08 -5.90
C TYR A 223 12.06 -18.19 -4.87
N MET A 224 12.22 -17.92 -3.58
CA MET A 224 11.98 -18.90 -2.53
C MET A 224 10.51 -19.29 -2.43
N HIS A 225 9.57 -18.35 -2.61
CA HIS A 225 8.15 -18.69 -2.70
C HIS A 225 7.87 -19.63 -3.88
N ASP A 226 8.39 -19.32 -5.05
CA ASP A 226 8.18 -20.12 -6.26
C ASP A 226 8.83 -21.49 -6.21
N LYS A 227 9.94 -21.63 -5.50
CA LYS A 227 10.56 -22.94 -5.23
C LYS A 227 9.55 -23.93 -4.61
N TYR A 228 8.58 -23.42 -3.86
CA TYR A 228 7.50 -24.20 -3.26
C TYR A 228 6.17 -24.08 -4.03
N SER A 229 6.23 -23.69 -5.30
CA SER A 229 5.08 -23.58 -6.21
C SER A 229 4.03 -22.54 -5.80
N TYR A 230 4.42 -21.50 -5.05
CA TYR A 230 3.49 -20.49 -4.55
C TYR A 230 2.78 -19.74 -5.69
N GLU A 231 3.52 -19.20 -6.66
CA GLU A 231 2.91 -18.52 -7.81
C GLU A 231 1.98 -19.47 -8.57
N ARG A 232 2.41 -20.71 -8.83
CA ARG A 232 1.61 -21.69 -9.58
C ARG A 232 0.24 -21.93 -8.92
N VAL A 233 0.19 -21.99 -7.61
CA VAL A 233 -1.07 -22.15 -6.87
C VAL A 233 -1.93 -20.90 -6.97
N GLN A 234 -1.33 -19.71 -6.80
CA GLN A 234 -2.04 -18.44 -6.90
C GLN A 234 -2.59 -18.17 -8.31
N MET A 235 -1.91 -18.68 -9.34
CA MET A 235 -2.27 -18.46 -10.74
C MET A 235 -3.36 -19.40 -11.28
N ALA A 236 -3.92 -20.27 -10.46
CA ALA A 236 -4.91 -21.27 -10.89
C ALA A 236 -6.17 -20.67 -11.54
N LEU A 237 -6.52 -19.43 -11.20
CA LEU A 237 -7.68 -18.71 -11.74
C LEU A 237 -7.30 -17.54 -12.67
N HIS A 238 -6.06 -17.48 -13.11
CA HIS A 238 -5.56 -16.45 -14.01
C HIS A 238 -5.57 -16.92 -15.47
N ASP A 239 -5.52 -15.94 -16.37
CA ASP A 239 -5.31 -16.18 -17.80
C ASP A 239 -3.93 -16.81 -18.03
N ARG A 240 -3.71 -17.32 -19.24
CA ARG A 240 -2.42 -17.92 -19.62
C ARG A 240 -1.27 -16.90 -19.59
N ASP A 241 -1.53 -15.73 -20.13
CA ASP A 241 -0.54 -14.66 -20.27
C ASP A 241 -0.85 -13.57 -19.24
N VAL A 242 -0.13 -13.60 -18.10
CA VAL A 242 -0.33 -12.70 -16.98
C VAL A 242 0.78 -11.66 -16.95
N LYS A 243 0.39 -10.39 -16.88
CA LYS A 243 1.32 -9.29 -16.61
C LYS A 243 1.70 -9.31 -15.13
N ARG A 244 2.99 -9.31 -14.87
CA ARG A 244 3.53 -9.28 -13.50
C ARG A 244 3.97 -7.89 -13.12
N TYR A 245 3.52 -7.43 -11.96
CA TYR A 245 4.04 -6.25 -11.31
C TYR A 245 5.01 -6.66 -10.20
N PHE A 246 6.07 -5.90 -10.07
CA PHE A 246 7.02 -6.02 -8.97
C PHE A 246 6.75 -4.86 -8.02
N ALA A 247 5.95 -5.10 -7.00
CA ALA A 247 5.50 -4.08 -6.08
C ALA A 247 6.60 -3.71 -5.12
N THR A 248 7.15 -2.56 -5.33
CA THR A 248 8.04 -1.90 -4.38
C THR A 248 7.27 -0.91 -3.52
N GLY A 249 7.81 -0.54 -2.40
CA GLY A 249 7.21 0.46 -1.52
C GLY A 249 8.26 1.13 -0.67
N ILE A 250 7.95 2.34 -0.24
CA ILE A 250 8.77 3.11 0.69
C ILE A 250 8.00 3.39 1.97
N ALA A 251 8.73 3.53 3.05
CA ALA A 251 8.24 3.99 4.34
C ALA A 251 9.04 5.22 4.78
N GLY A 252 8.39 6.12 5.52
CA GLY A 252 9.02 7.30 6.08
C GLY A 252 9.14 8.49 5.12
N LEU A 253 8.36 8.54 4.02
CA LEU A 253 8.42 9.64 3.05
C LEU A 253 8.20 11.01 3.71
N SER A 254 7.15 11.17 4.51
CA SER A 254 6.85 12.42 5.20
C SER A 254 7.97 12.84 6.16
N VAL A 255 8.52 11.89 6.89
CA VAL A 255 9.64 12.12 7.81
C VAL A 255 10.87 12.62 7.06
N VAL A 256 11.21 11.99 5.93
CA VAL A 256 12.35 12.40 5.12
C VAL A 256 12.12 13.76 4.47
N ALA A 257 10.91 13.99 3.94
CA ALA A 257 10.55 15.27 3.33
C ALA A 257 10.69 16.42 4.35
N ASP A 258 10.18 16.25 5.56
CA ASP A 258 10.32 17.23 6.64
C ASP A 258 11.77 17.39 7.10
N SER A 259 12.51 16.31 7.22
CA SER A 259 13.94 16.36 7.59
C SER A 259 14.77 17.12 6.56
N LEU A 260 14.60 16.82 5.28
CA LEU A 260 15.30 17.54 4.21
C LEU A 260 14.84 18.98 4.07
N SER A 261 13.57 19.26 4.33
CA SER A 261 13.05 20.62 4.40
C SER A 261 13.69 21.41 5.55
N ALA A 262 13.78 20.81 6.74
CA ALA A 262 14.47 21.43 7.87
C ALA A 262 15.96 21.72 7.55
N ILE A 263 16.67 20.74 6.97
CA ILE A 263 18.09 20.91 6.58
C ILE A 263 18.24 22.02 5.53
N LYS A 264 17.28 22.18 4.63
CA LYS A 264 17.36 23.16 3.54
C LYS A 264 16.97 24.58 3.95
N TYR A 265 15.99 24.74 4.83
CA TYR A 265 15.37 26.04 5.14
C TYR A 265 15.59 26.52 6.56
N ALA A 266 16.07 25.67 7.46
CA ALA A 266 16.45 26.02 8.81
C ALA A 266 17.92 25.68 9.08
N LYS A 267 18.38 25.75 10.33
CA LYS A 267 19.67 25.29 10.75
C LYS A 267 19.51 24.03 11.59
N VAL A 268 20.10 22.94 11.17
CA VAL A 268 20.01 21.65 11.87
C VAL A 268 21.39 21.30 12.42
N LYS A 269 21.51 21.38 13.74
CA LYS A 269 22.73 21.04 14.46
C LYS A 269 22.75 19.57 14.82
N CYS A 270 23.87 18.91 14.62
CA CYS A 270 24.08 17.51 14.96
C CYS A 270 24.51 17.36 16.43
N ILE A 271 23.80 16.49 17.15
CA ILE A 271 24.20 16.04 18.48
C ILE A 271 24.85 14.66 18.32
N ARG A 272 26.14 14.57 18.72
CA ARG A 272 26.92 13.34 18.61
C ARG A 272 27.16 12.72 19.98
N ASP A 273 27.22 11.41 19.97
CA ASP A 273 27.67 10.64 21.14
C ASP A 273 29.23 10.58 21.21
N GLU A 274 29.71 9.79 22.17
CA GLU A 274 31.15 9.62 22.44
C GLU A 274 31.93 8.98 21.27
N ASP A 275 31.24 8.21 20.42
CA ASP A 275 31.79 7.58 19.22
C ASP A 275 31.73 8.49 17.99
N GLY A 276 31.19 9.72 18.13
CA GLY A 276 31.03 10.68 17.05
C GLY A 276 29.83 10.42 16.15
N ILE A 277 28.94 9.49 16.52
CA ILE A 277 27.74 9.14 15.78
C ILE A 277 26.66 10.17 16.09
N VAL A 278 26.00 10.70 15.05
CA VAL A 278 24.86 11.60 15.22
C VAL A 278 23.66 10.81 15.71
N THR A 279 23.19 11.17 16.89
CA THR A 279 22.08 10.46 17.58
C THR A 279 20.86 11.33 17.79
N ASP A 280 21.02 12.66 17.70
CA ASP A 280 19.90 13.61 17.86
C ASP A 280 20.19 14.92 17.11
N TYR A 281 19.22 15.82 17.02
CA TYR A 281 19.26 17.05 16.27
C TYR A 281 18.60 18.21 17.02
N GLU A 282 19.21 19.38 16.93
CA GLU A 282 18.59 20.66 17.33
C GLU A 282 18.27 21.46 16.08
N VAL A 283 17.02 21.93 15.95
CA VAL A 283 16.57 22.72 14.81
C VAL A 283 16.32 24.15 15.22
N GLU A 284 17.03 25.10 14.60
CA GLU A 284 16.86 26.52 14.77
C GLU A 284 16.21 27.14 13.52
N GLY A 285 15.07 27.81 13.72
CA GLY A 285 14.31 28.46 12.65
C GLY A 285 13.09 27.64 12.22
N ASP A 286 12.32 28.20 11.29
CA ASP A 286 11.12 27.60 10.76
C ASP A 286 11.36 27.04 9.35
N PHE A 287 10.61 26.00 8.99
CA PHE A 287 10.73 25.32 7.69
C PHE A 287 9.36 24.82 7.21
N PRO A 288 9.17 24.71 5.88
CA PRO A 288 7.95 24.10 5.32
C PRO A 288 7.76 22.67 5.78
N LYS A 289 6.54 22.32 6.21
CA LYS A 289 6.18 20.97 6.68
C LYS A 289 5.28 20.26 5.68
N TYR A 290 5.60 19.02 5.36
CA TYR A 290 4.87 18.20 4.42
C TYR A 290 3.40 17.98 4.87
N GLY A 291 2.50 17.90 3.89
CA GLY A 291 1.07 17.72 4.15
C GLY A 291 0.28 19.03 4.36
N ASN A 292 0.92 20.19 4.19
CA ASN A 292 0.29 21.50 4.35
C ASN A 292 0.12 22.26 3.01
N ASN A 293 0.20 21.55 1.87
CA ASN A 293 0.10 22.14 0.54
C ASN A 293 1.14 23.26 0.30
N ASP A 294 2.38 22.99 0.67
CA ASP A 294 3.53 23.88 0.43
C ASP A 294 4.45 23.26 -0.62
N GLU A 295 4.48 23.85 -1.81
CA GLU A 295 5.24 23.33 -2.96
C GLU A 295 6.73 23.13 -2.68
N ARG A 296 7.32 23.86 -1.73
CA ARG A 296 8.74 23.75 -1.39
C ARG A 296 9.09 22.40 -0.81
N VAL A 297 8.25 21.84 0.06
CA VAL A 297 8.45 20.52 0.67
C VAL A 297 7.76 19.43 -0.14
N ASP A 298 6.61 19.69 -0.75
CA ASP A 298 5.90 18.73 -1.59
C ASP A 298 6.78 18.31 -2.77
N LYS A 299 7.53 19.26 -3.37
CA LYS A 299 8.51 18.94 -4.40
C LYS A 299 9.62 18.01 -3.90
N ILE A 300 10.11 18.19 -2.68
CA ILE A 300 11.12 17.27 -2.08
C ILE A 300 10.55 15.85 -2.03
N ALA A 301 9.32 15.67 -1.57
CA ALA A 301 8.68 14.37 -1.50
C ALA A 301 8.51 13.72 -2.89
N VAL A 302 8.05 14.48 -3.88
CA VAL A 302 7.91 14.01 -5.26
C VAL A 302 9.25 13.60 -5.86
N ASP A 303 10.29 14.42 -5.68
CA ASP A 303 11.62 14.15 -6.21
C ASP A 303 12.23 12.89 -5.54
N LEU A 304 12.02 12.69 -4.25
CA LEU A 304 12.45 11.47 -3.54
C LEU A 304 11.83 10.20 -4.14
N VAL A 305 10.50 10.20 -4.32
CA VAL A 305 9.78 9.06 -4.89
C VAL A 305 10.30 8.74 -6.29
N ARG A 306 10.45 9.76 -7.14
CA ARG A 306 10.96 9.60 -8.51
C ARG A 306 12.39 9.08 -8.53
N THR A 307 13.28 9.71 -7.77
CA THR A 307 14.70 9.32 -7.69
C THR A 307 14.85 7.88 -7.24
N PHE A 308 14.17 7.48 -6.17
CA PHE A 308 14.26 6.11 -5.68
C PHE A 308 13.67 5.09 -6.66
N MET A 309 12.55 5.43 -7.31
CA MET A 309 11.96 4.59 -8.35
C MET A 309 12.88 4.41 -9.56
N ASP A 310 13.56 5.48 -9.98
CA ASP A 310 14.52 5.41 -11.10
C ASP A 310 15.75 4.56 -10.75
N LYS A 311 16.18 4.59 -9.48
CA LYS A 311 17.23 3.70 -8.98
C LYS A 311 16.77 2.23 -8.98
N ILE A 312 15.57 1.94 -8.51
CA ILE A 312 14.98 0.58 -8.54
C ILE A 312 14.92 0.03 -9.97
N ARG A 313 14.52 0.84 -10.93
CA ARG A 313 14.38 0.44 -12.35
C ARG A 313 15.69 0.06 -13.05
N LYS A 314 16.83 0.39 -12.47
CA LYS A 314 18.13 -0.05 -12.98
C LYS A 314 18.41 -1.54 -12.75
N HIS A 315 17.67 -2.17 -11.84
CA HIS A 315 17.92 -3.54 -11.42
C HIS A 315 16.95 -4.51 -12.04
N HIS A 316 17.45 -5.70 -12.38
CA HIS A 316 16.63 -6.80 -12.89
C HIS A 316 15.67 -7.31 -11.80
N THR A 317 14.41 -7.45 -12.14
CA THR A 317 13.36 -7.93 -11.24
C THR A 317 13.00 -9.38 -11.52
N TYR A 318 12.56 -10.09 -10.50
CA TYR A 318 12.13 -11.49 -10.62
C TYR A 318 11.04 -11.64 -11.69
N ARG A 319 11.26 -12.57 -12.65
CA ARG A 319 10.37 -12.85 -13.79
C ARG A 319 9.98 -11.60 -14.59
N ASP A 320 10.88 -10.64 -14.71
CA ASP A 320 10.67 -9.40 -15.44
C ASP A 320 9.42 -8.62 -14.98
N GLY A 321 9.08 -8.73 -13.69
CA GLY A 321 7.98 -7.98 -13.09
C GLY A 321 8.18 -6.48 -13.21
N VAL A 322 7.16 -5.76 -13.67
CA VAL A 322 7.24 -4.30 -13.85
C VAL A 322 7.24 -3.60 -12.50
N PRO A 323 8.30 -2.85 -12.13
CA PRO A 323 8.34 -2.15 -10.86
C PRO A 323 7.23 -1.12 -10.73
N THR A 324 6.53 -1.16 -9.60
CA THR A 324 5.56 -0.15 -9.16
C THR A 324 5.96 0.38 -7.79
N MET A 325 5.45 1.54 -7.39
CA MET A 325 5.78 2.16 -6.11
C MET A 325 4.51 2.39 -5.28
N SER A 326 4.56 1.97 -4.03
CA SER A 326 3.61 2.32 -2.98
C SER A 326 4.28 3.25 -1.96
N ILE A 327 3.58 4.26 -1.49
CA ILE A 327 4.06 5.25 -0.51
C ILE A 327 3.15 5.30 0.72
#